data_8eafb5b0961e263f175589521cbf8a6e
#
_entry.id   8eafb5b0961e263f175589521cbf8a6e
#
_cell.length_a   1.000
_cell.length_b   1.000
_cell.length_c   1.000
_cell.angle_alpha   90.00
_cell.angle_beta   90.00
_cell.angle_gamma   90.00
#
_symmetry.space_group_name_H-M   'P 1'
#
loop_
_entity.id
_entity.type
_entity.pdbx_description
1 polymer ?
#
loop_
_entity_poly.entity_id
_entity_poly.type
_entity_poly.pdbx_seq_one_letter_code
_entity_poly.pdbx_strand_id
1 'polypeptide(L)'
;WLLLGGIWLAAAYFVAGVIACLLIVTIPVGIASFRMARYVLWPFGTLVVKKPEAGAGSAIMNVIWFVTVGWLLVIVHLVTAFTQAITIVGIANAVVSIMMIPVTAFPFGKELIDRDDPRALYMTSLVSTR
;
A
#
# COMPACT_ATOMS: atom_id res chain seq x y z
N TRP A 1 -1.96 12.76 9.83
CA TRP A 1 -1.86 11.84 8.69
C TRP A 1 -3.04 11.98 7.73
N LEU A 2 -4.27 11.79 8.21
CA LEU A 2 -5.46 11.69 7.36
C LEU A 2 -5.63 12.87 6.40
N LEU A 3 -5.52 14.10 6.89
CA LEU A 3 -5.74 15.32 6.09
C LEU A 3 -4.57 15.65 5.16
N LEU A 4 -3.32 15.32 5.57
CA LEU A 4 -2.12 15.69 4.83
C LEU A 4 -1.67 14.65 3.81
N GLY A 5 -2.09 13.42 3.96
CA GLY A 5 -1.65 12.35 3.07
C GLY A 5 -2.67 11.25 2.84
N GLY A 6 -3.27 10.72 3.90
CA GLY A 6 -4.12 9.52 3.83
C GLY A 6 -5.29 9.62 2.85
N ILE A 7 -6.03 10.73 2.88
CA ILE A 7 -7.19 10.94 1.98
C ILE A 7 -6.74 10.99 0.51
N TRP A 8 -5.68 11.73 0.21
CA TRP A 8 -5.19 11.89 -1.16
C TRP A 8 -4.64 10.58 -1.73
N LEU A 9 -3.87 9.86 -0.92
CA LEU A 9 -3.35 8.55 -1.30
C LEU A 9 -4.48 7.54 -1.50
N ALA A 10 -5.45 7.50 -0.59
CA ALA A 10 -6.62 6.63 -0.73
C ALA A 10 -7.43 6.94 -1.99
N ALA A 11 -7.63 8.22 -2.30
CA ALA A 11 -8.30 8.64 -3.52
C ALA A 11 -7.54 8.15 -4.77
N ALA A 12 -6.21 8.28 -4.78
CA ALA A 12 -5.38 7.80 -5.90
C ALA A 12 -5.53 6.29 -6.10
N TYR A 13 -5.47 5.50 -5.01
CA TYR A 13 -5.69 4.06 -5.08
C TYR A 13 -7.11 3.69 -5.50
N PHE A 14 -8.11 4.43 -5.03
CA PHE A 14 -9.49 4.20 -5.40
C PHE A 14 -9.72 4.41 -6.90
N VAL A 15 -9.22 5.53 -7.44
CA VAL A 15 -9.31 5.83 -8.88
C VAL A 15 -8.56 4.77 -9.70
N ALA A 16 -7.36 4.40 -9.29
CA ALA A 16 -6.60 3.34 -9.95
C ALA A 16 -7.37 2.00 -9.95
N GLY A 17 -8.03 1.68 -8.84
CA GLY A 17 -8.87 0.47 -8.71
C GLY A 17 -10.06 0.49 -9.64
N VAL A 18 -10.76 1.61 -9.74
CA VAL A 18 -11.91 1.76 -10.66
C VAL A 18 -11.45 1.58 -12.11
N ILE A 19 -10.38 2.25 -12.51
CA ILE A 19 -9.82 2.13 -13.87
C ILE A 19 -9.42 0.68 -14.16
N ALA A 20 -8.74 0.02 -13.23
CA ALA A 20 -8.32 -1.38 -13.38
C ALA A 20 -9.51 -2.33 -13.49
N CYS A 21 -10.60 -2.10 -12.74
CA CYS A 21 -11.80 -2.95 -12.81
C CYS A 21 -12.60 -2.76 -14.10
N LEU A 22 -12.50 -1.61 -14.76
CA LEU A 22 -13.13 -1.39 -16.08
C LEU A 22 -12.50 -2.27 -17.17
N LEU A 23 -11.25 -2.64 -17.01
CA LEU A 23 -10.54 -3.58 -17.86
C LEU A 23 -10.65 -4.97 -17.23
N ILE A 24 -11.52 -5.82 -17.70
CA ILE A 24 -11.86 -7.14 -17.12
C ILE A 24 -10.61 -7.96 -16.74
N VAL A 25 -9.56 -7.93 -17.57
CA VAL A 25 -8.31 -8.67 -17.35
C VAL A 25 -7.55 -8.18 -16.10
N THR A 26 -7.76 -6.94 -15.68
CA THR A 26 -7.06 -6.32 -14.55
C THR A 26 -7.91 -6.21 -13.28
N ILE A 27 -9.01 -6.96 -13.18
CA ILE A 27 -9.84 -7.01 -11.96
C ILE A 27 -9.02 -7.35 -10.69
N PRO A 28 -8.10 -8.34 -10.67
CA PRO A 28 -7.27 -8.60 -9.50
C PRO A 28 -6.43 -7.39 -9.08
N VAL A 29 -5.94 -6.62 -10.04
CA VAL A 29 -5.20 -5.37 -9.81
C VAL A 29 -6.11 -4.33 -9.17
N GLY A 30 -7.35 -4.21 -9.63
CA GLY A 30 -8.35 -3.32 -9.06
C GLY A 30 -8.68 -3.65 -7.60
N ILE A 31 -8.87 -4.92 -7.29
CA ILE A 31 -9.13 -5.39 -5.92
C ILE A 31 -7.94 -5.06 -5.00
N ALA A 32 -6.71 -5.28 -5.46
CA ALA A 32 -5.52 -4.92 -4.71
C ALA A 32 -5.46 -3.41 -4.45
N SER A 33 -5.83 -2.59 -5.44
CA SER A 33 -5.85 -1.13 -5.30
C SER A 33 -6.85 -0.68 -4.23
N PHE A 34 -8.06 -1.25 -4.20
CA PHE A 34 -9.05 -0.93 -3.16
C PHE A 34 -8.58 -1.34 -1.76
N ARG A 35 -7.91 -2.48 -1.65
CA ARG A 35 -7.30 -2.91 -0.39
C ARG A 35 -6.23 -1.92 0.07
N MET A 36 -5.40 -1.45 -0.85
CA MET A 36 -4.40 -0.42 -0.55
C MET A 36 -5.04 0.92 -0.18
N ALA A 37 -6.14 1.31 -0.84
CA ALA A 37 -6.88 2.52 -0.48
C ALA A 37 -7.33 2.50 1.00
N ARG A 38 -7.86 1.37 1.47
CA ARG A 38 -8.22 1.21 2.89
C ARG A 38 -7.01 1.32 3.81
N TYR A 39 -5.90 0.71 3.43
CA TYR A 39 -4.68 0.71 4.22
C TYR A 39 -4.09 2.11 4.37
N VAL A 40 -3.98 2.87 3.27
CA VAL A 40 -3.38 4.22 3.33
C VAL A 40 -4.28 5.24 4.03
N LEU A 41 -5.59 5.00 4.12
CA LEU A 41 -6.47 5.84 4.92
C LEU A 41 -6.07 5.84 6.39
N TRP A 42 -5.80 4.67 6.94
CA TRP A 42 -5.39 4.53 8.35
C TRP A 42 -4.42 3.35 8.50
N PRO A 43 -3.11 3.58 8.31
CA PRO A 43 -2.13 2.51 8.36
C PRO A 43 -1.72 2.08 9.77
N PHE A 44 -2.13 2.86 10.77
CA PHE A 44 -1.70 2.65 12.15
C PHE A 44 -2.33 1.39 12.76
N GLY A 45 -1.52 0.59 13.46
CA GLY A 45 -1.96 -0.68 14.04
C GLY A 45 -2.09 -1.83 13.05
N THR A 46 -1.72 -1.62 11.78
CA THR A 46 -1.75 -2.64 10.73
C THR A 46 -0.34 -3.17 10.45
N LEU A 47 -0.21 -4.48 10.31
CA LEU A 47 1.01 -5.14 9.89
C LEU A 47 0.88 -5.62 8.45
N VAL A 48 1.92 -5.44 7.67
CA VAL A 48 2.05 -6.03 6.33
C VAL A 48 2.92 -7.27 6.46
N VAL A 49 2.36 -8.42 6.16
CA VAL A 49 3.03 -9.71 6.27
C VAL A 49 3.05 -10.41 4.92
N LYS A 50 4.06 -11.27 4.71
CA LYS A 50 4.13 -12.11 3.53
C LYS A 50 3.20 -13.31 3.70
N LYS A 51 2.36 -13.60 2.70
CA LYS A 51 1.52 -14.78 2.70
C LYS A 51 2.39 -16.04 2.57
N PRO A 52 2.12 -17.10 3.35
CA PRO A 52 2.85 -18.37 3.24
C PRO A 52 2.75 -18.99 1.84
N GLU A 53 1.61 -18.84 1.18
CA GLU A 53 1.33 -19.36 -0.16
C GLU A 53 1.80 -18.44 -1.30
N ALA A 54 2.48 -17.34 -1.00
CA ALA A 54 3.00 -16.42 -2.02
C ALA A 54 4.06 -17.12 -2.89
N GLY A 55 3.83 -17.12 -4.19
CA GLY A 55 4.69 -17.79 -5.17
C GLY A 55 4.77 -17.07 -6.50
N ALA A 56 5.03 -17.82 -7.58
CA ALA A 56 5.21 -17.28 -8.92
C ALA A 56 4.03 -16.45 -9.41
N GLY A 57 2.78 -16.83 -9.11
CA GLY A 57 1.60 -16.05 -9.47
C GLY A 57 1.60 -14.66 -8.85
N SER A 58 1.97 -14.54 -7.58
CA SER A 58 2.11 -13.24 -6.91
C SER A 58 3.22 -12.40 -7.53
N ALA A 59 4.34 -13.00 -7.92
CA ALA A 59 5.44 -12.30 -8.57
C ALA A 59 5.02 -11.73 -9.93
N ILE A 60 4.31 -12.50 -10.74
CA ILE A 60 3.79 -12.06 -12.04
C ILE A 60 2.80 -10.90 -11.85
N MET A 61 1.87 -11.02 -10.89
CA MET A 61 0.90 -9.96 -10.60
C MET A 61 1.58 -8.69 -10.08
N ASN A 62 2.64 -8.81 -9.31
CA ASN A 62 3.42 -7.65 -8.87
C ASN A 62 4.11 -6.93 -10.05
N VAL A 63 4.61 -7.66 -11.03
CA VAL A 63 5.19 -7.05 -12.23
C VAL A 63 4.11 -6.31 -13.02
N ILE A 64 2.94 -6.92 -13.23
CA ILE A 64 1.81 -6.29 -13.93
C ILE A 64 1.36 -5.03 -13.18
N TRP A 65 1.20 -5.11 -11.87
CA TRP A 65 0.84 -3.97 -11.01
C TRP A 65 1.86 -2.84 -11.15
N PHE A 66 3.15 -3.14 -10.97
CA PHE A 66 4.21 -2.13 -10.99
C PHE A 66 4.26 -1.41 -12.34
N VAL A 67 4.20 -2.15 -13.44
CA VAL A 67 4.24 -1.58 -14.79
C VAL A 67 3.00 -0.72 -15.09
N THR A 68 1.82 -1.13 -14.60
CA THR A 68 0.56 -0.43 -14.91
C THR A 68 0.36 0.81 -14.04
N VAL A 69 0.38 0.67 -12.73
CA VAL A 69 0.04 1.77 -11.79
C VAL A 69 1.00 1.90 -10.62
N GLY A 70 1.74 0.86 -10.26
CA GLY A 70 2.54 0.82 -9.04
C GLY A 70 3.60 1.91 -8.99
N TRP A 71 4.31 2.14 -10.08
CA TRP A 71 5.35 3.16 -10.16
C TRP A 71 4.79 4.58 -9.99
N LEU A 72 3.60 4.86 -10.53
CA LEU A 72 2.91 6.13 -10.31
C LEU A 72 2.56 6.33 -8.84
N LEU A 73 2.03 5.29 -8.20
CA LEU A 73 1.67 5.34 -6.78
C LEU A 73 2.90 5.49 -5.88
N VAL A 74 4.03 4.88 -6.25
CA VAL A 74 5.32 5.11 -5.56
C VAL A 74 5.72 6.58 -5.65
N ILE A 75 5.61 7.20 -6.82
CA ILE A 75 5.88 8.64 -6.99
C ILE A 75 4.94 9.47 -6.11
N VAL A 76 3.64 9.15 -6.07
CA VAL A 76 2.68 9.84 -5.20
C VAL A 76 3.09 9.74 -3.73
N HIS A 77 3.53 8.57 -3.26
CA HIS A 77 4.05 8.41 -1.90
C HIS A 77 5.32 9.24 -1.65
N LEU A 78 6.24 9.30 -2.61
CA LEU A 78 7.47 10.11 -2.50
C LEU A 78 7.14 11.60 -2.45
N VAL A 79 6.25 12.08 -3.31
CA VAL A 79 5.80 13.48 -3.31
C VAL A 79 5.10 13.82 -1.99
N THR A 80 4.23 12.94 -1.52
CA THR A 80 3.55 13.10 -0.23
C THR A 80 4.56 13.17 0.92
N ALA A 81 5.53 12.26 0.95
CA ALA A 81 6.59 12.25 1.96
C ALA A 81 7.40 13.54 1.93
N PHE A 82 7.82 13.99 0.75
CA PHE A 82 8.58 15.23 0.60
C PHE A 82 7.79 16.44 1.09
N THR A 83 6.53 16.58 0.65
CA THR A 83 5.65 17.68 1.05
C THR A 83 5.45 17.71 2.57
N GLN A 84 5.30 16.55 3.20
CA GLN A 84 5.13 16.46 4.65
C GLN A 84 6.44 16.73 5.39
N ALA A 85 7.59 16.31 4.84
CA ALA A 85 8.90 16.51 5.47
C ALA A 85 9.31 17.99 5.58
N ILE A 86 8.75 18.85 4.72
CA ILE A 86 9.01 20.30 4.79
C ILE A 86 8.43 20.91 6.08
N THR A 87 7.43 20.27 6.68
CA THR A 87 6.83 20.72 7.93
C THR A 87 7.33 19.86 9.09
N ILE A 88 7.66 20.50 10.23
CA ILE A 88 8.14 19.78 11.43
C ILE A 88 7.12 18.74 11.89
N VAL A 89 5.83 19.09 11.88
CA VAL A 89 4.72 18.20 12.27
C VAL A 89 4.55 17.04 11.28
N GLY A 90 4.91 17.26 10.02
CA GLY A 90 4.75 16.27 8.95
C GLY A 90 5.85 15.22 8.88
N ILE A 91 6.97 15.39 9.59
CA ILE A 91 8.11 14.45 9.50
C ILE A 91 7.69 13.02 9.85
N ALA A 92 6.92 12.84 10.93
CA ALA A 92 6.42 11.51 11.30
C ALA A 92 5.55 10.88 10.21
N ASN A 93 4.72 11.69 9.56
CA ASN A 93 3.87 11.24 8.44
C ASN A 93 4.70 10.93 7.18
N ALA A 94 5.76 11.70 6.93
CA ALA A 94 6.69 11.44 5.83
C ALA A 94 7.35 10.06 5.98
N VAL A 95 7.78 9.72 7.18
CA VAL A 95 8.34 8.39 7.48
C VAL A 95 7.32 7.29 7.18
N VAL A 96 6.06 7.45 7.60
CA VAL A 96 4.99 6.49 7.31
C VAL A 96 4.79 6.32 5.80
N SER A 97 4.77 7.42 5.04
CA SER A 97 4.66 7.37 3.56
C SER A 97 5.80 6.56 2.93
N ILE A 98 7.04 6.77 3.39
CA ILE A 98 8.20 6.03 2.90
C ILE A 98 8.10 4.54 3.26
N MET A 99 7.68 4.22 4.48
CA MET A 99 7.52 2.83 4.93
C MET A 99 6.48 2.05 4.14
N MET A 100 5.52 2.73 3.51
CA MET A 100 4.50 2.11 2.67
C MET A 100 5.00 1.79 1.25
N ILE A 101 6.10 2.39 0.78
CA ILE A 101 6.56 2.24 -0.60
C ILE A 101 6.76 0.77 -1.01
N PRO A 102 7.39 -0.12 -0.21
CA PRO A 102 7.58 -1.50 -0.63
C PRO A 102 6.28 -2.26 -0.88
N VAL A 103 5.23 -2.03 -0.07
CA VAL A 103 3.93 -2.66 -0.28
C VAL A 103 3.14 -1.99 -1.40
N THR A 104 3.35 -0.69 -1.62
CA THR A 104 2.78 0.05 -2.75
C THR A 104 3.32 -0.46 -4.08
N ALA A 105 4.63 -0.70 -4.15
CA ALA A 105 5.28 -1.19 -5.37
C ALA A 105 4.88 -2.64 -5.69
N PHE A 106 4.79 -3.49 -4.66
CA PHE A 106 4.57 -4.94 -4.81
C PHE A 106 3.54 -5.47 -3.80
N PRO A 107 2.23 -5.20 -3.99
CA PRO A 107 1.20 -5.53 -3.01
C PRO A 107 0.79 -7.01 -3.01
N PHE A 108 1.02 -7.74 -4.10
CA PHE A 108 0.59 -9.13 -4.21
C PHE A 108 1.49 -10.07 -3.40
N GLY A 109 0.89 -11.12 -2.85
CA GLY A 109 1.59 -12.04 -1.95
C GLY A 109 1.78 -11.50 -0.54
N LYS A 110 1.18 -10.36 -0.22
CA LYS A 110 1.20 -9.72 1.10
C LYS A 110 -0.21 -9.62 1.65
N GLU A 111 -0.33 -9.67 2.95
CA GLU A 111 -1.59 -9.55 3.68
C GLU A 111 -1.50 -8.41 4.69
N LEU A 112 -2.60 -7.71 4.87
CA LEU A 112 -2.75 -6.68 5.90
C LEU A 112 -3.49 -7.31 7.07
N ILE A 113 -2.84 -7.36 8.23
CA ILE A 113 -3.42 -7.89 9.47
C ILE A 113 -3.34 -6.85 10.58
N ASP A 114 -4.23 -6.94 11.54
CA ASP A 114 -4.14 -6.12 12.74
C ASP A 114 -2.96 -6.57 13.60
N ARG A 115 -2.36 -5.64 14.34
CA ARG A 115 -1.25 -5.92 15.23
C ARG A 115 -1.60 -6.98 16.29
N ASP A 116 -2.86 -6.97 16.74
CA ASP A 116 -3.35 -7.88 17.77
C ASP A 116 -3.82 -9.23 17.21
N ASP A 117 -3.69 -9.44 15.88
CA ASP A 117 -4.01 -10.72 15.25
C ASP A 117 -3.01 -11.80 15.74
N PRO A 118 -3.51 -12.95 16.25
CA PRO A 118 -2.64 -14.04 16.69
C PRO A 118 -1.63 -14.50 15.64
N ARG A 119 -1.96 -14.37 14.36
CA ARG A 119 -1.06 -14.72 13.24
C ARG A 119 0.18 -13.82 13.18
N ALA A 120 0.14 -12.64 13.78
CA ALA A 120 1.28 -11.72 13.83
C ALA A 120 2.51 -12.32 14.51
N LEU A 121 2.32 -13.31 15.40
CA LEU A 121 3.40 -14.03 16.07
C LEU A 121 4.17 -14.98 15.15
N TYR A 122 3.51 -15.45 14.09
CA TYR A 122 4.05 -16.50 13.21
C TYR A 122 4.42 -15.99 11.82
N MET A 123 3.95 -14.82 11.43
CA MET A 123 4.17 -14.26 10.11
C MET A 123 5.24 -13.17 10.16
N THR A 124 6.16 -13.20 9.18
CA THR A 124 7.19 -12.18 9.07
C THR A 124 6.56 -10.84 8.69
N SER A 125 6.68 -9.87 9.57
CA SER A 125 6.26 -8.49 9.29
C SER A 125 7.24 -7.83 8.32
N LEU A 126 6.72 -7.30 7.21
CA LEU A 126 7.49 -6.54 6.21
C LEU A 126 7.43 -5.05 6.50
N VAL A 127 6.30 -4.57 6.99
CA VAL A 127 6.08 -3.18 7.38
C VAL A 127 5.26 -3.15 8.65
N SER A 128 5.73 -2.43 9.65
CA SER A 128 4.99 -2.16 10.89
C SER A 128 4.84 -0.65 11.05
N THR A 129 3.61 -0.18 10.95
CA THR A 129 3.26 1.22 11.24
C THR A 129 2.74 1.32 12.67
N ARG A 130 3.49 2.00 13.50
CA ARG A 130 3.13 2.24 14.91
C ARG A 130 2.39 3.55 15.09
#